data_64f55fd14b523973ac90cbb96c79a14b
#
_entry.id   64f55fd14b523973ac90cbb96c79a14b
#
_cell.length_a   1.000
_cell.length_b   1.000
_cell.length_c   1.000
_cell.angle_alpha   90.00
_cell.angle_beta   90.00
_cell.angle_gamma   90.00
#
_symmetry.space_group_name_H-M   'P 1'
#
loop_
_entity.id
_entity.type
_entity.pdbx_description
1 polymer ?
#
loop_
_entity_poly.entity_id
_entity_poly.type
_entity_poly.pdbx_seq_one_letter_code
_entity_poly.pdbx_strand_id
1 'polypeptide(L)'
;MECTVKSSVTISVISVLTALCLAIQLSPRPPNVEFTSLFTFILGFVFGPFMGILFGSFVMFVNGFFSPWGFAGPNMPFQIVGMALVGLAGGLYRRYSQSYNSAKFYVEVAVLGAFLTVVYDLITNFGVALFYMIVGMHPTLAVITALAYGTPFSLIHVSSNIFVFGIIFLPLIKSLNHFQMVKNLG
;
A
#
# COMPACT_ATOMS: atom_id res chain seq x y z
N MET A 1 18.35 -29.66 2.53
CA MET A 1 17.39 -29.61 1.41
C MET A 1 16.09 -28.85 1.76
N GLU A 2 15.61 -28.82 3.00
CA GLU A 2 14.40 -28.08 3.38
C GLU A 2 14.49 -26.55 3.23
N CYS A 3 15.67 -25.97 3.35
CA CYS A 3 15.87 -24.51 3.29
C CYS A 3 15.65 -23.96 1.86
N THR A 4 16.03 -24.73 0.84
CA THR A 4 15.93 -24.33 -0.58
C THR A 4 14.49 -24.39 -1.09
N VAL A 5 13.70 -25.36 -0.68
CA VAL A 5 12.29 -25.49 -1.08
C VAL A 5 11.45 -24.35 -0.50
N LYS A 6 11.65 -23.99 0.77
CA LYS A 6 10.97 -22.84 1.41
C LYS A 6 11.31 -21.51 0.72
N SER A 7 12.56 -21.33 0.32
CA SER A 7 12.99 -20.12 -0.39
C SER A 7 12.32 -19.99 -1.76
N SER A 8 12.26 -21.09 -2.54
CA SER A 8 11.63 -21.08 -3.87
C SER A 8 10.13 -20.77 -3.82
N VAL A 9 9.41 -21.37 -2.85
CA VAL A 9 7.97 -21.09 -2.66
C VAL A 9 7.75 -19.63 -2.27
N THR A 10 8.57 -19.09 -1.37
CA THR A 10 8.50 -17.68 -0.95
C THR A 10 8.70 -16.74 -2.14
N ILE A 11 9.74 -16.99 -2.94
CA ILE A 11 10.03 -16.19 -4.15
C ILE A 11 8.85 -16.27 -5.12
N SER A 12 8.32 -17.46 -5.37
CA SER A 12 7.19 -17.67 -6.29
C SER A 12 5.95 -16.89 -5.84
N VAL A 13 5.61 -16.93 -4.55
CA VAL A 13 4.44 -16.21 -4.04
C VAL A 13 4.64 -14.69 -4.11
N ILE A 14 5.81 -14.19 -3.73
CA ILE A 14 6.11 -12.75 -3.86
C ILE A 14 6.00 -12.33 -5.33
N SER A 15 6.55 -13.11 -6.27
CA SER A 15 6.49 -12.81 -7.70
C SER A 15 5.06 -12.79 -8.22
N VAL A 16 4.24 -13.78 -7.86
CA VAL A 16 2.82 -13.86 -8.27
C VAL A 16 2.02 -12.68 -7.70
N LEU A 17 2.21 -12.36 -6.41
CA LEU A 17 1.53 -11.22 -5.78
C LEU A 17 1.99 -9.89 -6.39
N THR A 18 3.27 -9.76 -6.75
CA THR A 18 3.79 -8.58 -7.44
C THR A 18 3.17 -8.43 -8.83
N ALA A 19 3.13 -9.50 -9.61
CA ALA A 19 2.54 -9.48 -10.94
C ALA A 19 1.03 -9.15 -10.88
N LEU A 20 0.31 -9.75 -9.94
CA LEU A 20 -1.11 -9.48 -9.73
C LEU A 20 -1.35 -8.02 -9.31
N CYS A 21 -0.58 -7.53 -8.34
CA CYS A 21 -0.67 -6.15 -7.89
C CYS A 21 -0.41 -5.16 -9.04
N LEU A 22 0.65 -5.37 -9.83
CA LEU A 22 0.96 -4.54 -10.99
C LEU A 22 -0.12 -4.65 -12.07
N ALA A 23 -0.63 -5.84 -12.35
CA ALA A 23 -1.71 -6.02 -13.32
C ALA A 23 -2.97 -5.22 -12.93
N ILE A 24 -3.36 -5.26 -11.66
CA ILE A 24 -4.48 -4.46 -11.15
C ILE A 24 -4.14 -2.97 -11.18
N GLN A 25 -2.93 -2.59 -10.72
CA GLN A 25 -2.51 -1.20 -10.60
C GLN A 25 -2.42 -0.50 -11.95
N LEU A 26 -1.98 -1.20 -13.00
CA LEU A 26 -1.83 -0.66 -14.35
C LEU A 26 -3.08 -0.81 -15.22
N SER A 27 -4.11 -1.52 -14.74
CA SER A 27 -5.39 -1.62 -15.43
C SER A 27 -6.21 -0.33 -15.28
N PRO A 28 -7.02 0.04 -16.29
CA PRO A 28 -7.98 1.15 -16.18
C PRO A 28 -8.96 0.90 -15.02
N ARG A 29 -9.05 1.85 -14.10
CA ARG A 29 -9.92 1.79 -12.92
C ARG A 29 -10.33 3.20 -12.49
N PRO A 30 -11.35 3.37 -11.64
CA PRO A 30 -11.66 4.67 -11.06
C PRO A 30 -10.44 5.25 -10.31
N PRO A 31 -10.21 6.57 -10.36
CA PRO A 31 -9.13 7.20 -9.62
C PRO A 31 -9.19 6.85 -8.13
N ASN A 32 -8.03 6.57 -7.55
CA ASN A 32 -7.88 6.27 -6.11
C ASN A 32 -8.68 5.07 -5.57
N VAL A 33 -9.24 4.22 -6.44
CA VAL A 33 -9.68 2.87 -6.07
C VAL A 33 -8.52 1.93 -6.37
N GLU A 34 -7.84 1.44 -5.33
CA GLU A 34 -6.60 0.67 -5.52
C GLU A 34 -6.44 -0.44 -4.48
N PHE A 35 -5.65 -1.43 -4.81
CA PHE A 35 -5.33 -2.57 -3.95
C PHE A 35 -3.86 -2.59 -3.52
N THR A 36 -3.06 -1.67 -4.01
CA THR A 36 -1.60 -1.65 -3.81
C THR A 36 -1.24 -1.48 -2.35
N SER A 37 -1.97 -0.63 -1.62
CA SER A 37 -1.79 -0.43 -0.18
C SER A 37 -2.02 -1.73 0.58
N LEU A 38 -3.08 -2.49 0.25
CA LEU A 38 -3.35 -3.79 0.87
C LEU A 38 -2.24 -4.80 0.57
N PHE A 39 -1.86 -4.97 -0.71
CA PHE A 39 -0.80 -5.91 -1.09
C PHE A 39 0.53 -5.54 -0.41
N THR A 40 0.88 -4.27 -0.39
CA THR A 40 2.11 -3.77 0.26
C THR A 40 2.10 -4.05 1.75
N PHE A 41 0.99 -3.78 2.42
CA PHE A 41 0.80 -4.06 3.85
C PHE A 41 0.89 -5.56 4.14
N ILE A 42 0.24 -6.41 3.33
CA ILE A 42 0.26 -7.87 3.49
C ILE A 42 1.66 -8.43 3.28
N LEU A 43 2.40 -7.97 2.28
CA LEU A 43 3.78 -8.43 2.07
C LEU A 43 4.69 -8.03 3.24
N GLY A 44 4.53 -6.81 3.78
CA GLY A 44 5.19 -6.41 5.01
C GLY A 44 4.81 -7.31 6.19
N PHE A 45 3.52 -7.57 6.35
CA PHE A 45 2.97 -8.40 7.41
C PHE A 45 3.47 -9.86 7.35
N VAL A 46 3.50 -10.46 6.16
CA VAL A 46 3.88 -11.88 5.99
C VAL A 46 5.39 -12.08 5.98
N PHE A 47 6.11 -11.26 5.22
CA PHE A 47 7.54 -11.45 4.93
C PHE A 47 8.46 -10.48 5.69
N GLY A 48 7.88 -9.60 6.50
CA GLY A 48 8.60 -8.65 7.32
C GLY A 48 8.71 -7.24 6.71
N PRO A 49 9.08 -6.24 7.54
CA PRO A 49 9.02 -4.83 7.16
C PRO A 49 9.91 -4.48 5.97
N PHE A 50 11.08 -5.11 5.87
CA PHE A 50 12.00 -4.86 4.76
C PHE A 50 11.39 -5.26 3.40
N MET A 51 10.73 -6.42 3.34
CA MET A 51 10.06 -6.88 2.11
C MET A 51 8.86 -6.00 1.76
N GLY A 52 8.12 -5.53 2.76
CA GLY A 52 7.03 -4.57 2.55
C GLY A 52 7.52 -3.24 1.96
N ILE A 53 8.62 -2.69 2.49
CA ILE A 53 9.27 -1.48 1.97
C ILE A 53 9.70 -1.69 0.51
N LEU A 54 10.43 -2.75 0.23
CA LEU A 54 10.91 -3.04 -1.13
C LEU A 54 9.77 -3.20 -2.12
N PHE A 55 8.76 -3.98 -1.76
CA PHE A 55 7.59 -4.21 -2.61
C PHE A 55 6.84 -2.90 -2.92
N GLY A 56 6.47 -2.15 -1.87
CA GLY A 56 5.74 -0.89 -2.05
C GLY A 56 6.51 0.13 -2.88
N SER A 57 7.82 0.25 -2.62
CA SER A 57 8.71 1.12 -3.40
C SER A 57 8.78 0.69 -4.87
N PHE A 58 8.93 -0.60 -5.14
CA PHE A 58 9.02 -1.14 -6.49
C PHE A 58 7.72 -0.94 -7.26
N VAL A 59 6.57 -1.27 -6.67
CA VAL A 59 5.27 -1.11 -7.34
C VAL A 59 4.99 0.35 -7.65
N MET A 60 5.30 1.28 -6.73
CA MET A 60 5.13 2.72 -6.99
C MET A 60 6.13 3.26 -8.02
N PHE A 61 7.34 2.75 -8.04
CA PHE A 61 8.31 3.09 -9.08
C PHE A 61 7.77 2.70 -10.47
N VAL A 62 7.31 1.45 -10.64
CA VAL A 62 6.71 0.98 -11.90
C VAL A 62 5.45 1.80 -12.25
N ASN A 63 4.56 2.00 -11.27
CA ASN A 63 3.35 2.80 -11.47
C ASN A 63 3.68 4.24 -11.88
N GLY A 64 4.75 4.81 -11.35
CA GLY A 64 5.16 6.18 -11.68
C GLY A 64 5.45 6.40 -13.17
N PHE A 65 5.89 5.36 -13.88
CA PHE A 65 6.14 5.42 -15.33
C PHE A 65 4.96 4.95 -16.18
N PHE A 66 4.23 3.93 -15.73
CA PHE A 66 3.27 3.19 -16.55
C PHE A 66 1.81 3.34 -16.09
N SER A 67 1.52 4.26 -15.17
CA SER A 67 0.16 4.49 -14.70
C SER A 67 -0.80 4.85 -15.84
N PRO A 68 -2.03 4.31 -15.86
CA PRO A 68 -3.07 4.71 -16.81
C PRO A 68 -3.46 6.19 -16.68
N TRP A 69 -3.08 6.83 -15.58
CA TRP A 69 -3.30 8.26 -15.31
C TRP A 69 -2.15 9.14 -15.78
N GLY A 70 -1.11 8.56 -16.38
CA GLY A 70 0.06 9.25 -16.87
C GLY A 70 1.27 9.15 -15.94
N PHE A 71 2.36 9.78 -16.37
CA PHE A 71 3.62 9.81 -15.64
C PHE A 71 3.49 10.62 -14.34
N ALA A 72 3.91 10.02 -13.23
CA ALA A 72 3.78 10.65 -11.90
C ALA A 72 4.71 11.87 -11.70
N GLY A 73 5.74 12.02 -12.54
CA GLY A 73 6.66 13.16 -12.51
C GLY A 73 7.31 13.39 -11.15
N PRO A 74 7.38 14.66 -10.69
CA PRO A 74 8.00 15.02 -9.41
C PRO A 74 7.30 14.42 -8.18
N ASN A 75 6.07 13.91 -8.31
CA ASN A 75 5.34 13.29 -7.22
C ASN A 75 5.76 11.82 -6.97
N MET A 76 6.46 11.19 -7.93
CA MET A 76 6.87 9.78 -7.82
C MET A 76 7.68 9.46 -6.54
N PRO A 77 8.68 10.25 -6.11
CA PRO A 77 9.40 9.98 -4.86
C PRO A 77 8.49 9.95 -3.62
N PHE A 78 7.48 10.82 -3.58
CA PHE A 78 6.51 10.89 -2.48
C PHE A 78 5.58 9.68 -2.46
N GLN A 79 5.16 9.20 -3.64
CA GLN A 79 4.41 7.95 -3.77
C GLN A 79 5.23 6.74 -3.30
N ILE A 80 6.52 6.68 -3.67
CA ILE A 80 7.44 5.61 -3.24
C ILE A 80 7.60 5.63 -1.71
N VAL A 81 7.90 6.79 -1.12
CA VAL A 81 8.07 6.93 0.34
C VAL A 81 6.78 6.59 1.08
N GLY A 82 5.65 7.12 0.63
CA GLY A 82 4.36 6.83 1.25
C GLY A 82 4.03 5.34 1.24
N MET A 83 4.25 4.66 0.12
CA MET A 83 3.97 3.22 0.03
C MET A 83 5.00 2.37 0.78
N ALA A 84 6.26 2.80 0.86
CA ALA A 84 7.28 2.18 1.72
C ALA A 84 6.85 2.20 3.20
N LEU A 85 6.25 3.30 3.66
CA LEU A 85 5.71 3.40 5.02
C LEU A 85 4.52 2.45 5.25
N VAL A 86 3.65 2.26 4.27
CA VAL A 86 2.57 1.26 4.34
C VAL A 86 3.15 -0.15 4.52
N GLY A 87 4.19 -0.51 3.75
CA GLY A 87 4.86 -1.80 3.87
C GLY A 87 5.59 -1.99 5.20
N LEU A 88 6.26 -0.94 5.68
CA LEU A 88 6.87 -0.92 7.02
C LEU A 88 5.82 -1.16 8.10
N ALA A 89 4.70 -0.44 8.03
CA ALA A 89 3.60 -0.56 8.99
C ALA A 89 3.04 -1.99 9.04
N GLY A 90 2.87 -2.66 7.89
CA GLY A 90 2.44 -4.05 7.82
C GLY A 90 3.37 -4.98 8.60
N GLY A 91 4.68 -4.83 8.40
CA GLY A 91 5.69 -5.64 9.10
C GLY A 91 5.78 -5.37 10.60
N LEU A 92 5.58 -4.12 11.02
CA LEU A 92 5.51 -3.76 12.43
C LEU A 92 4.22 -4.25 13.08
N TYR A 93 3.09 -4.08 12.40
CA TYR A 93 1.78 -4.52 12.91
C TYR A 93 1.74 -6.01 13.23
N ARG A 94 2.42 -6.86 12.44
CA ARG A 94 2.57 -8.28 12.75
C ARG A 94 3.09 -8.54 14.17
N ARG A 95 4.00 -7.72 14.68
CA ARG A 95 4.61 -7.91 16.01
C ARG A 95 3.64 -7.67 17.16
N TYR A 96 2.58 -6.88 16.92
CA TYR A 96 1.60 -6.49 17.92
C TYR A 96 0.29 -7.27 17.81
N SER A 97 0.02 -7.87 16.66
CA SER A 97 -1.23 -8.60 16.41
C SER A 97 -1.17 -10.00 17.02
N GLN A 98 -2.06 -10.26 18.00
CA GLN A 98 -2.07 -11.51 18.77
C GLN A 98 -3.19 -12.48 18.39
N SER A 99 -4.23 -12.07 17.66
CA SER A 99 -5.37 -12.93 17.30
C SER A 99 -6.11 -12.40 16.08
N TYR A 100 -6.30 -13.27 15.09
CA TYR A 100 -6.87 -12.90 13.78
C TYR A 100 -8.34 -13.32 13.60
N ASN A 101 -8.97 -13.92 14.59
CA ASN A 101 -10.30 -14.54 14.43
C ASN A 101 -11.47 -13.77 15.05
N SER A 102 -11.28 -12.53 15.49
CA SER A 102 -12.35 -11.75 16.09
C SER A 102 -12.95 -10.72 15.13
N ALA A 103 -14.24 -10.42 15.27
CA ALA A 103 -14.89 -9.33 14.54
C ALA A 103 -14.18 -7.98 14.76
N LYS A 104 -13.59 -7.77 15.94
CA LYS A 104 -12.79 -6.58 16.26
C LYS A 104 -11.59 -6.43 15.32
N PHE A 105 -10.99 -7.53 14.90
CA PHE A 105 -9.82 -7.50 14.01
C PHE A 105 -10.14 -6.95 12.62
N TYR A 106 -11.33 -7.24 12.06
CA TYR A 106 -11.74 -6.65 10.77
C TYR A 106 -11.85 -5.13 10.85
N VAL A 107 -12.44 -4.62 11.95
CA VAL A 107 -12.57 -3.18 12.17
C VAL A 107 -11.19 -2.54 12.39
N GLU A 108 -10.34 -3.18 13.20
CA GLU A 108 -8.98 -2.70 13.48
C GLU A 108 -8.16 -2.55 12.20
N VAL A 109 -8.18 -3.57 11.33
CA VAL A 109 -7.43 -3.54 10.07
C VAL A 109 -8.02 -2.53 9.09
N ALA A 110 -9.36 -2.38 9.04
CA ALA A 110 -10.01 -1.36 8.22
C ALA A 110 -9.64 0.06 8.66
N VAL A 111 -9.64 0.32 9.98
CA VAL A 111 -9.23 1.62 10.55
C VAL A 111 -7.74 1.88 10.29
N LEU A 112 -6.90 0.87 10.44
CA LEU A 112 -5.47 0.97 10.14
C LEU A 112 -5.23 1.26 8.66
N GLY A 113 -5.94 0.59 7.76
CA GLY A 113 -5.90 0.86 6.33
C GLY A 113 -6.31 2.29 6.00
N ALA A 114 -7.40 2.78 6.61
CA ALA A 114 -7.83 4.17 6.47
C ALA A 114 -6.76 5.16 6.94
N PHE A 115 -6.18 4.93 8.12
CA PHE A 115 -5.12 5.77 8.68
C PHE A 115 -3.88 5.82 7.77
N LEU A 116 -3.41 4.66 7.32
CA LEU A 116 -2.24 4.58 6.43
C LEU A 116 -2.51 5.26 5.08
N THR A 117 -3.74 5.18 4.58
CA THR A 117 -4.15 5.88 3.36
C THR A 117 -4.12 7.39 3.55
N VAL A 118 -4.62 7.91 4.68
CA VAL A 118 -4.52 9.34 4.99
C VAL A 118 -3.06 9.80 5.05
N VAL A 119 -2.18 9.03 5.70
CA VAL A 119 -0.74 9.33 5.76
C VAL A 119 -0.13 9.37 4.35
N TYR A 120 -0.44 8.37 3.52
CA TYR A 120 0.01 8.31 2.13
C TYR A 120 -0.46 9.53 1.33
N ASP A 121 -1.74 9.89 1.43
CA ASP A 121 -2.34 11.02 0.72
C ASP A 121 -1.74 12.36 1.16
N LEU A 122 -1.46 12.53 2.44
CA LEU A 122 -0.79 13.73 2.94
C LEU A 122 0.63 13.86 2.36
N ILE A 123 1.39 12.76 2.30
CA ILE A 123 2.74 12.75 1.72
C ILE A 123 2.68 13.10 0.22
N THR A 124 1.77 12.51 -0.53
CA THR A 124 1.64 12.77 -1.97
C THR A 124 1.09 14.17 -2.26
N ASN A 125 0.15 14.67 -1.48
CA ASN A 125 -0.32 16.05 -1.59
C ASN A 125 0.78 17.07 -1.26
N PHE A 126 1.66 16.76 -0.29
CA PHE A 126 2.83 17.57 -0.04
C PHE A 126 3.79 17.58 -1.24
N GLY A 127 3.98 16.44 -1.90
CA GLY A 127 4.75 16.36 -3.16
C GLY A 127 4.16 17.25 -4.26
N VAL A 128 2.83 17.26 -4.41
CA VAL A 128 2.13 18.17 -5.35
C VAL A 128 2.33 19.63 -4.97
N ALA A 129 2.23 19.96 -3.68
CA ALA A 129 2.45 21.32 -3.20
C ALA A 129 3.89 21.80 -3.49
N LEU A 130 4.88 20.95 -3.26
CA LEU A 130 6.28 21.26 -3.62
C LEU A 130 6.46 21.51 -5.12
N PHE A 131 5.81 20.70 -5.96
CA PHE A 131 5.82 20.93 -7.40
C PHE A 131 5.24 22.30 -7.77
N TYR A 132 4.10 22.70 -7.19
CA TYR A 132 3.52 24.03 -7.39
C TYR A 132 4.45 25.15 -6.93
N MET A 133 5.18 24.99 -5.83
CA MET A 133 6.18 25.95 -5.37
C MET A 133 7.35 26.08 -6.36
N ILE A 134 7.83 24.95 -6.90
CA ILE A 134 8.92 24.94 -7.89
C ILE A 134 8.53 25.68 -9.17
N VAL A 135 7.27 25.60 -9.59
CA VAL A 135 6.77 26.34 -10.77
C VAL A 135 6.35 27.79 -10.46
N GLY A 136 6.66 28.30 -9.27
CA GLY A 136 6.54 29.72 -8.90
C GLY A 136 5.27 30.09 -8.11
N MET A 137 4.47 29.09 -7.65
CA MET A 137 3.31 29.39 -6.81
C MET A 137 3.76 29.75 -5.39
N HIS A 138 3.12 30.77 -4.78
CA HIS A 138 3.39 31.13 -3.38
C HIS A 138 3.14 29.93 -2.45
N PRO A 139 4.03 29.64 -1.46
CA PRO A 139 3.98 28.43 -0.65
C PRO A 139 2.62 28.14 0.00
N THR A 140 2.01 29.13 0.63
CA THR A 140 0.69 28.99 1.27
C THR A 140 -0.38 28.60 0.25
N LEU A 141 -0.39 29.24 -0.92
CA LEU A 141 -1.34 28.96 -1.98
C LEU A 141 -1.12 27.55 -2.56
N ALA A 142 0.14 27.16 -2.74
CA ALA A 142 0.51 25.83 -3.23
C ALA A 142 -0.02 24.71 -2.32
N VAL A 143 0.14 24.84 -0.99
CA VAL A 143 -0.38 23.88 -0.01
C VAL A 143 -1.90 23.84 -0.02
N ILE A 144 -2.57 25.01 0.03
CA ILE A 144 -4.03 25.08 0.00
C ILE A 144 -4.57 24.43 -1.28
N THR A 145 -3.97 24.76 -2.42
CA THR A 145 -4.40 24.24 -3.73
C THR A 145 -4.22 22.73 -3.80
N ALA A 146 -3.05 22.21 -3.39
CA ALA A 146 -2.79 20.76 -3.39
C ALA A 146 -3.78 20.00 -2.51
N LEU A 147 -4.06 20.51 -1.30
CA LEU A 147 -5.02 19.89 -0.39
C LEU A 147 -6.47 20.01 -0.92
N ALA A 148 -6.88 21.16 -1.44
CA ALA A 148 -8.23 21.38 -1.97
C ALA A 148 -8.53 20.44 -3.14
N TYR A 149 -7.61 20.33 -4.12
CA TYR A 149 -7.77 19.42 -5.25
C TYR A 149 -7.58 17.95 -4.85
N GLY A 150 -6.71 17.64 -3.88
CA GLY A 150 -6.47 16.29 -3.40
C GLY A 150 -7.62 15.71 -2.57
N THR A 151 -8.35 16.54 -1.81
CA THR A 151 -9.38 16.08 -0.85
C THR A 151 -10.46 15.17 -1.47
N PRO A 152 -11.08 15.47 -2.62
CA PRO A 152 -12.08 14.57 -3.21
C PRO A 152 -11.50 13.19 -3.53
N PHE A 153 -10.27 13.14 -4.02
CA PHE A 153 -9.57 11.89 -4.34
C PHE A 153 -9.17 11.13 -3.07
N SER A 154 -8.72 11.84 -2.03
CA SER A 154 -8.41 11.24 -0.73
C SER A 154 -9.65 10.62 -0.08
N LEU A 155 -10.82 11.24 -0.19
CA LEU A 155 -12.08 10.67 0.32
C LEU A 155 -12.41 9.35 -0.38
N ILE A 156 -12.27 9.27 -1.69
CA ILE A 156 -12.47 8.03 -2.46
C ILE A 156 -11.44 6.99 -2.02
N HIS A 157 -10.16 7.38 -1.90
CA HIS A 157 -9.07 6.50 -1.53
C HIS A 157 -9.25 5.88 -0.14
N VAL A 158 -9.51 6.71 0.87
CA VAL A 158 -9.77 6.26 2.24
C VAL A 158 -10.99 5.35 2.30
N SER A 159 -12.10 5.74 1.67
CA SER A 159 -13.30 4.92 1.63
C SER A 159 -13.04 3.56 0.97
N SER A 160 -12.37 3.55 -0.19
CA SER A 160 -11.99 2.32 -0.88
C SER A 160 -11.14 1.42 0.01
N ASN A 161 -10.12 1.97 0.67
CA ASN A 161 -9.21 1.18 1.50
C ASN A 161 -9.85 0.67 2.80
N ILE A 162 -10.83 1.36 3.37
CA ILE A 162 -11.66 0.81 4.47
C ILE A 162 -12.29 -0.52 4.03
N PHE A 163 -12.93 -0.55 2.86
CA PHE A 163 -13.56 -1.77 2.34
C PHE A 163 -12.54 -2.84 1.95
N VAL A 164 -11.48 -2.45 1.25
CA VAL A 164 -10.44 -3.37 0.76
C VAL A 164 -9.73 -4.04 1.94
N PHE A 165 -9.29 -3.30 2.93
CA PHE A 165 -8.65 -3.85 4.13
C PHE A 165 -9.65 -4.64 4.98
N GLY A 166 -10.85 -4.11 5.22
CA GLY A 166 -11.85 -4.76 6.07
C GLY A 166 -12.36 -6.08 5.50
N ILE A 167 -12.46 -6.22 4.18
CA ILE A 167 -13.06 -7.41 3.55
C ILE A 167 -11.98 -8.40 3.08
N ILE A 168 -10.88 -7.91 2.47
CA ILE A 168 -9.95 -8.76 1.71
C ILE A 168 -8.76 -9.21 2.56
N PHE A 169 -8.34 -8.45 3.56
CA PHE A 169 -7.12 -8.75 4.33
C PHE A 169 -7.15 -10.16 4.93
N LEU A 170 -8.18 -10.50 5.69
CA LEU A 170 -8.26 -11.80 6.37
C LEU A 170 -8.39 -13.00 5.42
N PRO A 171 -9.26 -13.00 4.40
CA PRO A 171 -9.30 -14.07 3.42
C PRO A 171 -7.94 -14.29 2.75
N LEU A 172 -7.24 -13.21 2.41
CA LEU A 172 -5.95 -13.32 1.75
C LEU A 172 -4.86 -13.86 2.70
N ILE A 173 -4.83 -13.40 3.96
CA ILE A 173 -3.93 -13.96 4.97
C ILE A 173 -4.20 -15.45 5.22
N LYS A 174 -5.47 -15.85 5.34
CA LYS A 174 -5.83 -17.26 5.53
C LYS A 174 -5.41 -18.12 4.34
N SER A 175 -5.56 -17.61 3.12
CA SER A 175 -5.08 -18.29 1.91
C SER A 175 -3.56 -18.46 1.93
N LEU A 176 -2.82 -17.41 2.29
CA LEU A 176 -1.35 -17.46 2.39
C LEU A 176 -0.87 -18.40 3.50
N ASN A 177 -1.61 -18.51 4.61
CA ASN A 177 -1.33 -19.47 5.68
C ASN A 177 -1.43 -20.92 5.21
N HIS A 178 -2.38 -21.23 4.33
CA HIS A 178 -2.54 -22.57 3.76
C HIS A 178 -1.27 -23.02 3.04
N PHE A 179 -0.54 -22.14 2.42
CA PHE A 179 0.78 -22.42 1.80
C PHE A 179 1.94 -22.47 2.81
N GLN A 180 1.68 -22.62 4.11
CA GLN A 180 2.67 -22.69 5.20
C GLN A 180 3.63 -21.48 5.30
N MET A 181 3.27 -20.35 4.69
CA MET A 181 4.11 -19.14 4.71
C MET A 181 4.02 -18.36 6.01
N VAL A 182 2.95 -18.55 6.76
CA VAL A 182 2.69 -17.90 8.05
C VAL A 182 2.57 -18.97 9.14
N LYS A 183 3.55 -19.87 9.24
CA LYS A 183 3.66 -20.77 10.38
C LYS A 183 3.85 -19.92 11.65
N ASN A 184 2.94 -20.06 12.62
CA ASN A 184 2.89 -19.42 13.94
C ASN A 184 2.00 -18.15 14.04
N LEU A 185 0.89 -18.12 13.35
CA LEU A 185 -0.20 -17.19 13.63
C LEU A 185 -1.36 -17.93 14.32
N GLY A 186 -1.06 -18.62 15.40
CA GLY A 186 -2.01 -19.28 16.29
C GLY A 186 -1.89 -18.75 17.69
#